data_c0d638360cca61e6df4d5c4b96d9580a
#
_entry.id   c0d638360cca61e6df4d5c4b96d9580a
#
_cell.length_a   1.000
_cell.length_b   1.000
_cell.length_c   1.000
_cell.angle_alpha   90.00
_cell.angle_beta   90.00
_cell.angle_gamma   90.00
#
_symmetry.space_group_name_H-M   'P 1'
#
loop_
_entity.id
_entity.type
_entity.pdbx_description
1 polymer ?
#
loop_
_entity_poly.entity_id
_entity_poly.type
_entity_poly.pdbx_seq_one_letter_code
_entity_poly.pdbx_strand_id
1 'polypeptide(L)'
;IIQGDRNKSEDIDKIDFDAYGCIVDMCLFFEAQYDLFVDRMNESTNYIFVSSGAARGDYMEHYGDYGKDKKRIEERLKESKLNYKIVRPSYIVGKGNHRPRLGHYMNKIIHREHIEIAGDGKNVVNVVFVEDVVNQLVRLATTQARTYEMIEVVGDNIEVIDLIYKVFKYVLDDAYQGNVMLVQDDEKAILPKNDFTFETNWDYTKLEEGLKDYAKWYYNEGAKKYGYII
;
A
#
# COMPACT_ATOMS: atom_id res chain seq x y z
N ILE A 1 7.80 1.91 -23.39
CA ILE A 1 7.70 2.80 -22.20
C ILE A 1 7.41 4.19 -22.71
N ILE A 2 6.34 4.81 -22.20
CA ILE A 2 5.98 6.21 -22.45
C ILE A 2 6.39 6.99 -21.21
N GLN A 3 7.22 8.01 -21.38
CA GLN A 3 7.62 8.91 -20.30
C GLN A 3 6.80 10.20 -20.40
N GLY A 4 6.21 10.64 -19.29
CA GLY A 4 5.39 11.86 -19.21
C GLY A 4 5.02 12.22 -17.79
N ASP A 5 4.44 13.41 -17.64
CA ASP A 5 3.84 13.91 -16.41
C ASP A 5 2.33 13.74 -16.48
N ARG A 6 1.76 12.90 -15.62
CA ARG A 6 0.31 12.64 -15.61
C ARG A 6 -0.56 13.87 -15.25
N ASN A 7 0.05 14.95 -14.81
CA ASN A 7 -0.65 16.22 -14.55
C ASN A 7 -0.77 17.12 -15.82
N LYS A 8 -0.25 16.66 -16.95
CA LYS A 8 -0.26 17.41 -18.20
C LYS A 8 -1.06 16.69 -19.26
N SER A 9 -2.07 17.37 -19.81
CA SER A 9 -2.92 16.84 -20.88
C SER A 9 -2.09 16.37 -22.09
N GLU A 10 -1.08 17.14 -22.49
CA GLU A 10 -0.19 16.85 -23.60
C GLU A 10 0.66 15.56 -23.43
N ASP A 11 0.91 15.15 -22.17
CA ASP A 11 1.60 13.90 -21.88
C ASP A 11 0.61 12.73 -21.83
N ILE A 12 -0.60 12.95 -21.36
CA ILE A 12 -1.69 11.97 -21.42
C ILE A 12 -2.09 11.69 -22.88
N ASP A 13 -2.09 12.70 -23.74
CA ASP A 13 -2.41 12.56 -25.18
C ASP A 13 -1.42 11.64 -25.93
N LYS A 14 -0.25 11.34 -25.35
CA LYS A 14 0.71 10.34 -25.91
C LYS A 14 0.29 8.90 -25.69
N ILE A 15 -0.72 8.66 -24.87
CA ILE A 15 -1.21 7.31 -24.53
C ILE A 15 -2.36 6.96 -25.46
N ASP A 16 -2.17 5.94 -26.27
CA ASP A 16 -3.27 5.33 -27.03
C ASP A 16 -4.02 4.37 -26.11
N PHE A 17 -5.05 4.87 -25.44
CA PHE A 17 -5.86 4.10 -24.50
C PHE A 17 -6.60 2.92 -25.16
N ASP A 18 -6.92 3.02 -26.44
CA ASP A 18 -7.60 1.96 -27.20
C ASP A 18 -6.69 0.77 -27.51
N ALA A 19 -5.37 0.97 -27.44
CA ALA A 19 -4.39 -0.10 -27.62
C ALA A 19 -4.36 -1.11 -26.44
N TYR A 20 -5.02 -0.80 -25.32
CA TYR A 20 -4.96 -1.60 -24.11
C TYR A 20 -6.32 -2.18 -23.71
N GLY A 21 -6.39 -3.49 -23.55
CA GLY A 21 -7.57 -4.18 -23.00
C GLY A 21 -7.75 -4.02 -21.49
N CYS A 22 -6.66 -3.70 -20.79
CA CYS A 22 -6.65 -3.44 -19.35
C CYS A 22 -5.66 -2.33 -18.99
N ILE A 23 -6.06 -1.46 -18.08
CA ILE A 23 -5.23 -0.40 -17.52
C ILE A 23 -5.27 -0.51 -15.99
N VAL A 24 -4.09 -0.63 -15.36
CA VAL A 24 -3.94 -0.61 -13.90
C VAL A 24 -3.35 0.74 -13.48
N ASP A 25 -4.16 1.59 -12.87
CA ASP A 25 -3.72 2.90 -12.40
C ASP A 25 -3.32 2.85 -10.93
N MET A 26 -2.00 2.86 -10.70
CA MET A 26 -1.39 2.78 -9.37
C MET A 26 -1.06 4.15 -8.77
N CYS A 27 -1.15 5.23 -9.54
CA CYS A 27 -0.68 6.55 -9.14
C CYS A 27 -1.71 7.68 -9.32
N LEU A 28 -2.97 7.38 -9.37
CA LEU A 28 -4.03 8.38 -9.39
C LEU A 28 -4.28 8.88 -7.96
N PHE A 29 -3.85 10.10 -7.66
CA PHE A 29 -3.91 10.69 -6.32
C PHE A 29 -4.97 11.80 -6.19
N PHE A 30 -5.27 12.54 -7.26
CA PHE A 30 -6.12 13.72 -7.23
C PHE A 30 -7.20 13.65 -8.30
N GLU A 31 -8.39 14.22 -8.03
CA GLU A 31 -9.50 14.30 -9.00
C GLU A 31 -9.10 14.97 -10.31
N ALA A 32 -8.30 16.05 -10.24
CA ALA A 32 -7.82 16.74 -11.44
C ALA A 32 -7.01 15.82 -12.39
N GLN A 33 -6.35 14.80 -11.85
CA GLN A 33 -5.66 13.80 -12.69
C GLN A 33 -6.65 12.86 -13.37
N TYR A 34 -7.77 12.53 -12.71
CA TYR A 34 -8.84 11.72 -13.29
C TYR A 34 -9.48 12.44 -14.48
N ASP A 35 -9.74 13.74 -14.35
CA ASP A 35 -10.34 14.56 -15.42
C ASP A 35 -9.51 14.59 -16.71
N LEU A 36 -8.19 14.43 -16.59
CA LEU A 36 -7.30 14.46 -17.76
C LEU A 36 -7.42 13.25 -18.68
N PHE A 37 -7.93 12.12 -18.19
CA PHE A 37 -7.93 10.88 -19.00
C PHE A 37 -9.28 10.18 -19.09
N VAL A 38 -10.23 10.46 -18.22
CA VAL A 38 -11.49 9.70 -18.13
C VAL A 38 -12.25 9.66 -19.46
N ASP A 39 -12.33 10.79 -20.15
CA ASP A 39 -13.03 10.89 -21.44
C ASP A 39 -12.25 10.30 -22.62
N ARG A 40 -10.98 9.93 -22.41
CA ARG A 40 -10.13 9.31 -23.43
C ARG A 40 -10.16 7.78 -23.37
N MET A 41 -10.74 7.21 -22.32
CA MET A 41 -10.82 5.76 -22.17
C MET A 41 -12.05 5.17 -22.84
N ASN A 42 -11.86 4.02 -23.48
CA ASN A 42 -12.95 3.23 -24.02
C ASN A 42 -13.75 2.56 -22.90
N GLU A 43 -15.08 2.57 -22.96
CA GLU A 43 -15.97 1.92 -22.00
C GLU A 43 -15.74 0.38 -21.90
N SER A 44 -15.14 -0.23 -22.90
CA SER A 44 -14.81 -1.67 -22.90
C SER A 44 -13.48 -1.99 -22.22
N THR A 45 -12.62 -0.99 -22.01
CA THR A 45 -11.32 -1.17 -21.35
C THR A 45 -11.51 -1.54 -19.87
N ASN A 46 -10.86 -2.61 -19.43
CA ASN A 46 -10.86 -3.00 -18.02
C ASN A 46 -9.98 -2.02 -17.23
N TYR A 47 -10.58 -1.06 -16.52
CA TYR A 47 -9.85 -0.07 -15.74
C TYR A 47 -9.78 -0.49 -14.26
N ILE A 48 -8.59 -0.66 -13.73
CA ILE A 48 -8.34 -1.03 -12.34
C ILE A 48 -7.72 0.14 -11.61
N PHE A 49 -8.48 0.76 -10.73
CA PHE A 49 -8.01 1.85 -9.88
C PHE A 49 -7.46 1.30 -8.57
N VAL A 50 -6.17 1.52 -8.31
CA VAL A 50 -5.56 1.25 -7.02
C VAL A 50 -5.84 2.42 -6.09
N SER A 51 -6.89 2.26 -5.30
CA SER A 51 -7.31 3.17 -4.24
C SER A 51 -6.49 2.94 -2.96
N SER A 52 -7.10 3.02 -1.81
CA SER A 52 -6.47 2.80 -0.51
C SER A 52 -7.53 2.44 0.53
N GLY A 53 -7.17 1.65 1.54
CA GLY A 53 -7.99 1.50 2.74
C GLY A 53 -8.29 2.82 3.45
N ALA A 54 -7.44 3.84 3.27
CA ALA A 54 -7.68 5.20 3.75
C ALA A 54 -8.93 5.90 3.16
N ALA A 55 -9.45 5.40 2.02
CA ALA A 55 -10.70 5.89 1.42
C ALA A 55 -11.96 5.35 2.11
N ARG A 56 -11.83 4.43 3.07
CA ARG A 56 -12.93 3.92 3.88
C ARG A 56 -13.42 5.00 4.84
N GLY A 57 -14.74 5.16 4.98
CA GLY A 57 -15.38 6.29 5.66
C GLY A 57 -14.91 6.54 7.09
N ASP A 58 -14.65 5.46 7.84
CA ASP A 58 -14.16 5.47 9.22
C ASP A 58 -12.67 5.90 9.33
N TYR A 59 -11.91 5.87 8.24
CA TYR A 59 -10.49 6.22 8.23
C TYR A 59 -10.15 7.54 7.53
N MET A 60 -11.05 8.10 6.73
CA MET A 60 -10.77 9.32 5.94
C MET A 60 -10.30 10.50 6.79
N GLU A 61 -10.86 10.67 7.99
CA GLU A 61 -10.48 11.79 8.88
C GLU A 61 -9.04 11.66 9.37
N HIS A 62 -8.56 10.41 9.57
CA HIS A 62 -7.20 10.15 10.04
C HIS A 62 -6.13 10.32 8.95
N TYR A 63 -6.51 10.12 7.68
CA TYR A 63 -5.60 10.19 6.54
C TYR A 63 -5.74 11.48 5.71
N GLY A 64 -6.54 12.45 6.22
CA GLY A 64 -6.66 13.79 5.66
C GLY A 64 -7.11 13.79 4.19
N ASP A 65 -6.54 14.71 3.41
CA ASP A 65 -6.95 14.90 2.03
C ASP A 65 -6.67 13.69 1.15
N TYR A 66 -5.64 12.90 1.44
CA TYR A 66 -5.33 11.68 0.68
C TYR A 66 -6.49 10.68 0.67
N GLY A 67 -7.07 10.37 1.82
CA GLY A 67 -8.21 9.45 1.92
C GLY A 67 -9.45 10.01 1.21
N LYS A 68 -9.69 11.30 1.39
CA LYS A 68 -10.81 12.02 0.77
C LYS A 68 -10.71 12.04 -0.75
N ASP A 69 -9.54 12.35 -1.30
CA ASP A 69 -9.33 12.38 -2.76
C ASP A 69 -9.51 10.99 -3.38
N LYS A 70 -8.93 9.96 -2.76
CA LYS A 70 -9.15 8.58 -3.20
C LYS A 70 -10.65 8.24 -3.21
N LYS A 71 -11.38 8.61 -2.15
CA LYS A 71 -12.81 8.37 -2.04
C LYS A 71 -13.63 9.08 -3.12
N ARG A 72 -13.33 10.35 -3.40
CA ARG A 72 -14.01 11.13 -4.47
C ARG A 72 -13.78 10.48 -5.84
N ILE A 73 -12.56 10.04 -6.14
CA ILE A 73 -12.28 9.32 -7.38
C ILE A 73 -13.09 8.02 -7.48
N GLU A 74 -13.22 7.26 -6.38
CA GLU A 74 -14.07 6.07 -6.37
C GLU A 74 -15.54 6.39 -6.67
N GLU A 75 -16.06 7.48 -6.12
CA GLU A 75 -17.44 7.92 -6.37
C GLU A 75 -17.63 8.31 -7.82
N ARG A 76 -16.72 9.06 -8.39
CA ARG A 76 -16.74 9.43 -9.81
C ARG A 76 -16.63 8.22 -10.75
N LEU A 77 -15.84 7.23 -10.40
CA LEU A 77 -15.77 5.97 -11.15
C LEU A 77 -17.12 5.24 -11.14
N LYS A 78 -17.83 5.21 -10.01
CA LYS A 78 -19.15 4.60 -9.90
C LYS A 78 -20.22 5.28 -10.76
N GLU A 79 -20.08 6.57 -10.97
CA GLU A 79 -20.95 7.39 -11.84
C GLU A 79 -20.55 7.31 -13.32
N SER A 80 -19.35 6.80 -13.61
CA SER A 80 -18.84 6.68 -14.98
C SER A 80 -19.44 5.50 -15.72
N LYS A 81 -19.27 5.48 -17.06
CA LYS A 81 -19.62 4.33 -17.91
C LYS A 81 -18.49 3.32 -18.06
N LEU A 82 -17.33 3.56 -17.45
CA LEU A 82 -16.17 2.72 -17.57
C LEU A 82 -16.42 1.33 -16.96
N ASN A 83 -15.80 0.32 -17.53
CA ASN A 83 -15.70 -1.00 -16.92
C ASN A 83 -14.60 -0.96 -15.84
N TYR A 84 -14.93 -0.55 -14.63
CA TYR A 84 -13.94 -0.30 -13.58
C TYR A 84 -13.94 -1.36 -12.50
N LYS A 85 -12.76 -1.48 -11.86
CA LYS A 85 -12.57 -2.17 -10.59
C LYS A 85 -11.79 -1.28 -9.63
N ILE A 86 -12.14 -1.31 -8.35
CA ILE A 86 -11.49 -0.54 -7.30
C ILE A 86 -10.79 -1.51 -6.36
N VAL A 87 -9.49 -1.31 -6.15
CA VAL A 87 -8.68 -2.10 -5.23
C VAL A 87 -8.23 -1.20 -4.07
N ARG A 88 -8.62 -1.56 -2.86
CA ARG A 88 -8.23 -0.87 -1.62
C ARG A 88 -7.24 -1.73 -0.83
N PRO A 89 -5.94 -1.59 -1.03
CA PRO A 89 -4.97 -2.25 -0.17
C PRO A 89 -4.92 -1.59 1.22
N SER A 90 -4.63 -2.38 2.24
CA SER A 90 -4.27 -1.90 3.57
C SER A 90 -2.82 -1.39 3.62
N TYR A 91 -2.12 -1.53 4.75
CA TYR A 91 -0.72 -1.12 4.86
C TYR A 91 0.20 -2.11 4.13
N ILE A 92 0.57 -1.76 2.89
CA ILE A 92 1.41 -2.62 2.05
C ILE A 92 2.84 -2.64 2.58
N VAL A 93 3.36 -3.84 2.80
CA VAL A 93 4.76 -4.09 3.09
C VAL A 93 5.32 -5.10 2.10
N GLY A 94 6.62 -5.08 1.88
CA GLY A 94 7.25 -6.08 1.00
C GLY A 94 8.43 -5.54 0.22
N LYS A 95 8.94 -6.40 -0.64
CA LYS A 95 10.10 -6.15 -1.50
C LYS A 95 9.80 -4.99 -2.45
N GLY A 96 10.74 -4.07 -2.54
CA GLY A 96 10.62 -3.00 -3.52
C GLY A 96 9.83 -1.77 -3.10
N ASN A 97 9.32 -1.67 -1.89
CA ASN A 97 8.62 -0.48 -1.41
C ASN A 97 9.36 0.81 -1.78
N HIS A 98 8.62 1.85 -2.14
CA HIS A 98 9.18 3.17 -2.46
C HIS A 98 9.87 3.80 -1.24
N ARG A 99 9.27 3.67 -0.05
CA ARG A 99 9.85 4.06 1.23
C ARG A 99 10.13 2.80 2.05
N PRO A 100 11.18 2.79 2.89
CA PRO A 100 11.61 1.57 3.59
C PRO A 100 10.55 0.98 4.54
N ARG A 101 9.61 1.76 5.09
CA ARG A 101 8.56 1.28 6.00
C ARG A 101 9.13 0.34 7.07
N LEU A 102 8.78 -0.96 7.08
CA LEU A 102 9.37 -1.93 8.02
C LEU A 102 10.89 -2.06 7.85
N GLY A 103 11.44 -1.84 6.67
CA GLY A 103 12.90 -1.80 6.45
C GLY A 103 13.60 -0.71 7.25
N HIS A 104 12.94 0.40 7.58
CA HIS A 104 13.48 1.41 8.47
C HIS A 104 13.71 0.83 9.88
N TYR A 105 12.72 0.12 10.41
CA TYR A 105 12.87 -0.55 11.70
C TYR A 105 13.90 -1.66 11.67
N MET A 106 13.94 -2.46 10.59
CA MET A 106 14.97 -3.48 10.39
C MET A 106 16.37 -2.87 10.42
N ASN A 107 16.57 -1.73 9.76
CA ASN A 107 17.86 -1.02 9.80
C ASN A 107 18.22 -0.57 11.21
N LYS A 108 17.29 0.07 11.92
CA LYS A 108 17.52 0.48 13.32
C LYS A 108 17.87 -0.70 14.21
N ILE A 109 17.18 -1.82 14.05
CA ILE A 109 17.44 -3.06 14.80
C ILE A 109 18.86 -3.58 14.54
N ILE A 110 19.27 -3.66 13.27
CA ILE A 110 20.62 -4.13 12.87
C ILE A 110 21.71 -3.27 13.51
N HIS A 111 21.51 -1.95 13.53
CA HIS A 111 22.47 -1.00 14.09
C HIS A 111 22.30 -0.78 15.61
N ARG A 112 21.37 -1.52 16.25
CA ARG A 112 21.07 -1.40 17.69
C ARG A 112 20.66 0.02 18.11
N GLU A 113 19.99 0.72 17.20
CA GLU A 113 19.44 2.04 17.45
C GLU A 113 18.11 1.97 18.22
N HIS A 114 17.69 3.08 18.81
CA HIS A 114 16.37 3.20 19.44
C HIS A 114 15.27 3.14 18.38
N ILE A 115 14.19 2.46 18.71
CA ILE A 115 12.97 2.41 17.90
C ILE A 115 11.93 3.28 18.55
N GLU A 116 11.43 4.26 17.81
CA GLU A 116 10.40 5.16 18.25
C GLU A 116 9.03 4.67 17.75
N ILE A 117 8.10 4.48 18.68
CA ILE A 117 6.70 4.12 18.43
C ILE A 117 5.82 5.22 18.98
N ALA A 118 4.90 5.75 18.20
CA ALA A 118 3.94 6.76 18.63
C ALA A 118 2.93 6.19 19.64
N GLY A 119 2.63 6.97 20.67
CA GLY A 119 1.67 6.60 21.71
C GLY A 119 2.15 5.43 22.55
N ASP A 120 1.26 4.49 22.84
CA ASP A 120 1.56 3.27 23.61
C ASP A 120 1.84 2.03 22.71
N GLY A 121 1.77 2.21 21.40
CA GLY A 121 2.01 1.16 20.41
C GLY A 121 0.90 0.11 20.31
N LYS A 122 -0.22 0.31 20.99
CA LYS A 122 -1.36 -0.65 21.01
C LYS A 122 -2.35 -0.44 19.89
N ASN A 123 -2.23 0.65 19.13
CA ASN A 123 -3.03 0.80 17.93
C ASN A 123 -2.76 -0.35 16.96
N VAL A 124 -3.82 -0.83 16.32
CA VAL A 124 -3.79 -2.00 15.45
C VAL A 124 -3.65 -1.57 14.00
N VAL A 125 -2.70 -2.15 13.30
CA VAL A 125 -2.49 -1.96 11.86
C VAL A 125 -2.78 -3.26 11.11
N ASN A 126 -3.47 -3.16 9.97
CA ASN A 126 -3.62 -4.27 9.04
C ASN A 126 -2.45 -4.27 8.06
N VAL A 127 -1.72 -5.38 7.98
CA VAL A 127 -0.54 -5.55 7.14
C VAL A 127 -0.85 -6.53 6.02
N VAL A 128 -0.61 -6.10 4.77
CA VAL A 128 -0.71 -6.95 3.58
C VAL A 128 0.62 -6.95 2.83
N PHE A 129 1.01 -8.09 2.29
CA PHE A 129 2.25 -8.18 1.51
C PHE A 129 2.03 -7.77 0.05
N VAL A 130 3.07 -7.16 -0.53
CA VAL A 130 3.00 -6.63 -1.90
C VAL A 130 2.70 -7.73 -2.92
N GLU A 131 3.18 -8.94 -2.69
CA GLU A 131 2.92 -10.10 -3.54
C GLU A 131 1.42 -10.43 -3.62
N ASP A 132 0.71 -10.34 -2.50
CA ASP A 132 -0.73 -10.55 -2.45
C ASP A 132 -1.49 -9.47 -3.21
N VAL A 133 -1.07 -8.21 -3.07
CA VAL A 133 -1.65 -7.09 -3.84
C VAL A 133 -1.44 -7.31 -5.34
N VAL A 134 -0.23 -7.68 -5.76
CA VAL A 134 0.10 -7.97 -7.17
C VAL A 134 -0.75 -9.13 -7.70
N ASN A 135 -0.87 -10.23 -6.94
CA ASN A 135 -1.67 -11.38 -7.33
C ASN A 135 -3.14 -11.00 -7.58
N GLN A 136 -3.72 -10.16 -6.71
CA GLN A 136 -5.08 -9.66 -6.91
C GLN A 136 -5.20 -8.74 -8.13
N LEU A 137 -4.24 -7.85 -8.36
CA LEU A 137 -4.24 -6.99 -9.55
C LEU A 137 -4.13 -7.81 -10.84
N VAL A 138 -3.26 -8.83 -10.88
CA VAL A 138 -3.13 -9.74 -12.03
C VAL A 138 -4.43 -10.52 -12.25
N ARG A 139 -5.05 -11.07 -11.20
CA ARG A 139 -6.34 -11.76 -11.29
C ARG A 139 -7.41 -10.86 -11.92
N LEU A 140 -7.52 -9.62 -11.43
CA LEU A 140 -8.49 -8.66 -11.95
C LEU A 140 -8.18 -8.22 -13.38
N ALA A 141 -6.91 -8.07 -13.74
CA ALA A 141 -6.48 -7.69 -15.08
C ALA A 141 -6.78 -8.77 -16.13
N THR A 142 -6.71 -10.04 -15.73
CA THR A 142 -6.97 -11.19 -16.61
C THR A 142 -8.43 -11.63 -16.64
N THR A 143 -9.27 -11.09 -15.74
CA THR A 143 -10.70 -11.40 -15.71
C THR A 143 -11.44 -10.55 -16.74
N GLN A 144 -12.03 -11.20 -17.77
CA GLN A 144 -12.74 -10.52 -18.85
C GLN A 144 -14.17 -10.07 -18.49
N ALA A 145 -14.71 -10.52 -17.36
CA ALA A 145 -16.07 -10.16 -16.96
C ALA A 145 -16.17 -8.66 -16.65
N ARG A 146 -17.21 -8.02 -17.20
CA ARG A 146 -17.63 -6.69 -16.75
C ARG A 146 -18.18 -6.83 -15.34
N THR A 147 -17.35 -6.56 -14.35
CA THR A 147 -17.74 -6.55 -12.94
C THR A 147 -17.34 -5.23 -12.36
N TYR A 148 -18.34 -4.44 -11.96
CA TYR A 148 -18.11 -3.28 -11.11
C TYR A 148 -17.80 -3.79 -9.70
N GLU A 149 -16.53 -3.94 -9.40
CA GLU A 149 -16.10 -4.63 -8.19
C GLU A 149 -15.21 -3.69 -7.37
N MET A 150 -15.49 -3.63 -6.07
CA MET A 150 -14.58 -3.03 -5.11
C MET A 150 -14.10 -4.12 -4.15
N ILE A 151 -12.80 -4.31 -4.07
CA ILE A 151 -12.18 -5.28 -3.17
C ILE A 151 -11.19 -4.61 -2.22
N GLU A 152 -11.21 -5.02 -0.97
CA GLU A 152 -10.21 -4.70 0.02
C GLU A 152 -9.15 -5.81 0.00
N VAL A 153 -7.90 -5.45 -0.29
CA VAL A 153 -6.77 -6.38 -0.30
C VAL A 153 -6.00 -6.19 0.99
N VAL A 154 -6.28 -7.05 1.94
CA VAL A 154 -5.95 -6.89 3.36
C VAL A 154 -5.35 -8.18 3.91
N GLY A 155 -4.54 -8.10 4.96
CA GLY A 155 -3.89 -9.24 5.59
C GLY A 155 -4.19 -9.31 7.09
N ASP A 156 -3.16 -9.55 7.91
CA ASP A 156 -3.31 -9.70 9.35
C ASP A 156 -3.44 -8.35 10.08
N ASN A 157 -4.33 -8.30 11.08
CA ASN A 157 -4.39 -7.22 12.05
C ASN A 157 -3.41 -7.50 13.19
N ILE A 158 -2.59 -6.53 13.55
CA ILE A 158 -1.60 -6.66 14.61
C ILE A 158 -1.37 -5.32 15.32
N GLU A 159 -1.15 -5.35 16.64
CA GLU A 159 -0.68 -4.16 17.35
C GLU A 159 0.69 -3.72 16.83
N VAL A 160 0.91 -2.42 16.72
CA VAL A 160 2.16 -1.85 16.19
C VAL A 160 3.36 -2.34 16.99
N ILE A 161 3.24 -2.39 18.33
CA ILE A 161 4.31 -2.88 19.20
C ILE A 161 4.64 -4.35 18.94
N ASP A 162 3.63 -5.21 18.74
CA ASP A 162 3.83 -6.62 18.44
C ASP A 162 4.43 -6.84 17.05
N LEU A 163 4.02 -6.02 16.08
CA LEU A 163 4.64 -6.03 14.75
C LEU A 163 6.14 -5.76 14.84
N ILE A 164 6.54 -4.77 15.63
CA ILE A 164 7.95 -4.44 15.83
C ILE A 164 8.69 -5.58 16.52
N TYR A 165 8.13 -6.19 17.56
CA TYR A 165 8.74 -7.37 18.20
C TYR A 165 8.88 -8.57 17.26
N LYS A 166 7.90 -8.80 16.36
CA LYS A 166 8.04 -9.82 15.32
C LYS A 166 9.16 -9.49 14.33
N VAL A 167 9.33 -8.20 13.96
CA VAL A 167 10.45 -7.76 13.13
C VAL A 167 11.79 -8.03 13.84
N PHE A 168 11.91 -7.76 15.14
CA PHE A 168 13.10 -8.11 15.92
C PHE A 168 13.45 -9.60 15.81
N LYS A 169 12.45 -10.45 16.01
CA LYS A 169 12.62 -11.92 15.96
C LYS A 169 13.24 -12.39 14.64
N TYR A 170 12.82 -11.83 13.51
CA TYR A 170 13.31 -12.26 12.20
C TYR A 170 14.61 -11.57 11.76
N VAL A 171 14.99 -10.46 12.41
CA VAL A 171 16.21 -9.71 12.09
C VAL A 171 17.38 -10.13 12.95
N LEU A 172 17.20 -10.45 14.23
CA LEU A 172 18.29 -10.68 15.19
C LEU A 172 18.25 -12.03 15.92
N ASP A 173 17.41 -12.95 15.49
CA ASP A 173 17.37 -14.32 16.05
C ASP A 173 17.16 -14.36 17.59
N ASP A 174 15.98 -13.95 18.04
CA ASP A 174 15.40 -14.04 19.41
C ASP A 174 16.20 -13.40 20.59
N ALA A 175 17.44 -12.98 20.41
CA ALA A 175 18.31 -12.58 21.51
C ALA A 175 18.25 -11.08 21.88
N TYR A 176 17.64 -10.25 21.04
CA TYR A 176 17.65 -8.80 21.24
C TYR A 176 16.26 -8.26 21.51
N GLN A 177 15.99 -7.95 22.76
CA GLN A 177 14.88 -7.06 23.13
C GLN A 177 15.37 -5.62 22.98
N GLY A 178 15.24 -5.08 21.75
CA GLY A 178 15.73 -3.74 21.44
C GLY A 178 15.11 -2.65 22.31
N ASN A 179 15.78 -1.52 22.42
CA ASN A 179 15.30 -0.35 23.11
C ASN A 179 14.13 0.28 22.32
N VAL A 180 12.92 -0.18 22.62
CA VAL A 180 11.69 0.46 22.13
C VAL A 180 11.39 1.66 23.03
N MET A 181 11.25 2.82 22.42
CA MET A 181 10.85 4.07 23.09
C MET A 181 9.45 4.46 22.64
N LEU A 182 8.55 4.60 23.59
CA LEU A 182 7.24 5.18 23.33
C LEU A 182 7.39 6.71 23.30
N VAL A 183 7.01 7.34 22.20
CA VAL A 183 7.16 8.78 21.99
C VAL A 183 5.80 9.45 21.80
N GLN A 184 5.66 10.66 22.30
CA GLN A 184 4.45 11.45 22.09
C GLN A 184 4.46 12.16 20.71
N ASP A 185 5.64 12.31 20.11
CA ASP A 185 5.80 12.99 18.83
C ASP A 185 5.46 12.07 17.67
N ASP A 186 4.36 12.38 17.01
CA ASP A 186 3.82 11.65 15.90
C ASP A 186 4.60 11.79 14.58
N GLU A 187 5.41 12.84 14.43
CA GLU A 187 6.12 13.13 13.17
C GLU A 187 7.20 12.09 12.85
N LYS A 188 7.70 11.40 13.86
CA LYS A 188 8.73 10.37 13.70
C LYS A 188 8.17 8.96 13.49
N ALA A 189 6.90 8.75 13.72
CA ALA A 189 6.27 7.44 13.55
C ALA A 189 6.05 7.14 12.06
N ILE A 190 6.55 5.99 11.61
CA ILE A 190 6.38 5.51 10.24
C ILE A 190 5.14 4.63 10.09
N LEU A 191 4.74 3.96 11.17
CA LEU A 191 3.53 3.15 11.22
C LEU A 191 2.31 4.02 11.56
N PRO A 192 1.10 3.62 11.13
CA PRO A 192 -0.12 4.33 11.49
C PRO A 192 -0.27 4.48 12.99
N LYS A 193 -0.69 5.66 13.44
CA LYS A 193 -0.91 6.00 14.85
C LYS A 193 -2.34 5.79 15.34
N ASN A 194 -3.24 5.52 14.44
CA ASN A 194 -4.63 5.16 14.74
C ASN A 194 -4.91 3.75 14.26
N ASP A 195 -5.93 3.12 14.80
CA ASP A 195 -6.37 1.82 14.34
C ASP A 195 -6.69 1.84 12.85
N PHE A 196 -6.20 0.82 12.16
CA PHE A 196 -6.39 0.61 10.74
C PHE A 196 -6.64 -0.87 10.50
N THR A 197 -7.84 -1.32 10.85
CA THR A 197 -8.23 -2.73 10.91
C THR A 197 -9.18 -3.11 9.79
N PHE A 198 -9.13 -4.36 9.37
CA PHE A 198 -10.00 -4.92 8.34
C PHE A 198 -10.39 -6.35 8.69
N GLU A 199 -11.55 -6.77 8.19
CA GLU A 199 -11.93 -8.17 8.20
C GLU A 199 -11.40 -8.85 6.93
N THR A 200 -10.80 -10.02 7.11
CA THR A 200 -10.16 -10.75 6.02
C THR A 200 -10.96 -12.01 5.70
N ASN A 201 -11.38 -12.15 4.45
CA ASN A 201 -12.20 -13.28 3.99
C ASN A 201 -11.62 -14.01 2.76
N TRP A 202 -10.33 -13.84 2.50
CA TRP A 202 -9.62 -14.45 1.39
C TRP A 202 -8.30 -15.06 1.84
N ASP A 203 -7.69 -15.92 1.00
CA ASP A 203 -6.39 -16.54 1.28
C ASP A 203 -5.26 -15.57 0.96
N TYR A 204 -4.41 -15.29 1.94
CA TYR A 204 -3.32 -14.31 1.89
C TYR A 204 -2.09 -14.82 2.63
N THR A 205 -0.93 -14.23 2.33
CA THR A 205 0.33 -14.53 3.01
C THR A 205 0.26 -14.16 4.49
N LYS A 206 0.40 -15.15 5.38
CA LYS A 206 0.36 -14.91 6.82
C LYS A 206 1.53 -14.06 7.28
N LEU A 207 1.30 -13.22 8.28
CA LEU A 207 2.25 -12.21 8.73
C LEU A 207 3.64 -12.78 9.02
N GLU A 208 3.72 -13.91 9.71
CA GLU A 208 5.00 -14.53 10.06
C GLU A 208 5.78 -15.03 8.86
N GLU A 209 5.10 -15.63 7.89
CA GLU A 209 5.70 -16.10 6.65
C GLU A 209 6.24 -14.93 5.83
N GLY A 210 5.41 -13.92 5.61
CA GLY A 210 5.77 -12.74 4.83
C GLY A 210 6.89 -11.92 5.49
N LEU A 211 6.89 -11.76 6.82
CA LEU A 211 7.97 -11.07 7.53
C LEU A 211 9.30 -11.82 7.42
N LYS A 212 9.29 -13.14 7.51
CA LYS A 212 10.49 -13.97 7.35
C LYS A 212 11.10 -13.82 5.95
N ASP A 213 10.26 -13.86 4.92
CA ASP A 213 10.71 -13.69 3.53
C ASP A 213 11.18 -12.25 3.26
N TYR A 214 10.48 -11.25 3.80
CA TYR A 214 10.87 -9.86 3.69
C TYR A 214 12.20 -9.57 4.41
N ALA A 215 12.42 -10.11 5.62
CA ALA A 215 13.68 -9.97 6.35
C ALA A 215 14.84 -10.56 5.54
N LYS A 216 14.67 -11.76 4.99
CA LYS A 216 15.68 -12.41 4.13
C LYS A 216 16.03 -11.54 2.91
N TRP A 217 15.03 -11.02 2.23
CA TRP A 217 15.27 -10.10 1.10
C TRP A 217 15.97 -8.82 1.55
N TYR A 218 15.55 -8.26 2.70
CA TYR A 218 16.13 -7.02 3.22
C TYR A 218 17.63 -7.15 3.46
N TYR A 219 18.08 -8.23 4.06
CA TYR A 219 19.52 -8.49 4.25
C TYR A 219 20.30 -8.63 2.95
N ASN A 220 19.71 -9.28 1.95
CA ASN A 220 20.43 -9.56 0.71
C ASN A 220 20.47 -8.34 -0.23
N GLU A 221 19.40 -7.58 -0.30
CA GLU A 221 19.19 -6.55 -1.33
C GLU A 221 18.58 -5.25 -0.78
N GLY A 222 17.61 -5.36 0.14
CA GLY A 222 16.75 -4.25 0.55
C GLY A 222 17.50 -3.12 1.22
N ALA A 223 18.44 -3.41 2.10
CA ALA A 223 19.23 -2.40 2.78
C ALA A 223 20.01 -1.55 1.78
N LYS A 224 20.70 -2.18 0.84
CA LYS A 224 21.44 -1.48 -0.23
C LYS A 224 20.50 -0.61 -1.09
N LYS A 225 19.30 -1.13 -1.41
CA LYS A 225 18.29 -0.39 -2.17
C LYS A 225 17.91 0.93 -1.49
N TYR A 226 17.83 0.93 -0.17
CA TYR A 226 17.49 2.11 0.64
C TYR A 226 18.70 2.94 1.07
N GLY A 227 19.90 2.62 0.60
CA GLY A 227 21.12 3.32 0.93
C GLY A 227 21.67 3.01 2.33
N TYR A 228 21.23 1.92 2.96
CA TYR A 228 21.76 1.46 4.23
C TYR A 228 22.96 0.52 4.03
N ILE A 229 23.90 0.56 4.97
CA ILE A 229 25.04 -0.34 5.05
C ILE A 229 24.75 -1.35 6.15
N ILE A 230 24.78 -2.64 5.79
CA ILE A 230 24.67 -3.76 6.73
C ILE A 230 26.03 -4.37 6.97
#